data_84eb70d243912679d0b6f1ae14f68337
#
_entry.id   84eb70d243912679d0b6f1ae14f68337
#
_cell.length_a   1.000
_cell.length_b   1.000
_cell.length_c   1.000
_cell.angle_alpha   90.00
_cell.angle_beta   90.00
_cell.angle_gamma   90.00
#
_symmetry.space_group_name_H-M   'P 1'
#
loop_
_entity.id
_entity.type
_entity.pdbx_description
1 polymer ?
#
loop_
_entity_poly.entity_id
_entity_poly.type
_entity_poly.pdbx_seq_one_letter_code
_entity_poly.pdbx_strand_id
1 'polypeptide(L)'
;MYKTVFSAAVFFAIPASAAMAEPDGKTIYQDLCASCHSDTRLGGTGPALIPEALARLRGKSLEAIISGGRVATQMPAFSDTLSEEEIAAVAEYISSPLISTPDWNDEDIERTLTLNAEYKPAVAPIFSGDPMNITLVVETGDHHVSVLDGDTFEVLDRFATPFAVHGGPKFSPDGRFVFVMSRDGWVQKYDIWSLQEVGRVRAGLNSRNIAMSPDGKWLAVANYLPRTLTILSTEDLSVKLVRKVIAIDGTESRVSAVYQAPQRQSFILALKDAPEVWEIGTTEDAGPFHDGFVHSYEKGMKESLEAEEGLFARRRIKIAEPLDDFFFTPDYQNLIGTNRNGDKGVVVNLVVGREIAELALPGMPHLGSGISWRSGDRQVMATPHLKEGKLSVIDMDDWSIIKTIQTAGPGFFLRSHENTPYVWADVFFGPNKDKIHIIDKNSLEIIKTLDPEPGKTVAHIEFTKNGRYALVSIWEDDGAIIVFDAKSFEEVRRLPMRKPSGKYNVWNKITFSDGTSH
;
A
#
# COMPACT_ATOMS: atom_id res chain seq x y z
N MET A 1 -7.34 59.97 81.08
CA MET A 1 -7.01 60.24 79.63
C MET A 1 -6.71 58.90 78.98
N TYR A 2 -7.66 58.31 78.32
CA TYR A 2 -7.51 57.08 77.58
C TYR A 2 -7.39 57.43 76.08
N LYS A 3 -6.32 57.08 75.45
CA LYS A 3 -6.13 57.20 73.98
C LYS A 3 -6.54 55.92 73.32
N THR A 4 -7.61 55.95 72.57
CA THR A 4 -8.08 54.85 71.71
C THR A 4 -7.25 54.87 70.42
N VAL A 5 -6.56 53.74 70.12
CA VAL A 5 -5.85 53.52 68.86
C VAL A 5 -6.81 52.75 67.93
N PHE A 6 -7.17 53.39 66.81
CA PHE A 6 -7.86 52.71 65.71
C PHE A 6 -6.85 52.02 64.78
N SER A 7 -6.93 50.72 64.73
CA SER A 7 -6.15 49.94 63.77
C SER A 7 -6.95 49.72 62.48
N ALA A 8 -6.53 50.30 61.37
CA ALA A 8 -7.16 50.12 60.08
C ALA A 8 -6.61 48.81 59.45
N ALA A 9 -7.46 47.82 59.28
CA ALA A 9 -7.15 46.64 58.51
C ALA A 9 -7.30 46.92 57.02
N VAL A 10 -6.22 46.84 56.28
CA VAL A 10 -6.21 46.92 54.82
C VAL A 10 -6.45 45.51 54.26
N PHE A 11 -7.63 45.31 53.70
CA PHE A 11 -7.94 44.07 52.93
C PHE A 11 -7.29 44.17 51.53
N PHE A 12 -6.26 43.38 51.28
CA PHE A 12 -5.78 43.13 49.92
C PHE A 12 -6.74 42.14 49.26
N ALA A 13 -7.51 42.64 48.30
CA ALA A 13 -8.26 41.78 47.38
C ALA A 13 -7.25 41.14 46.38
N ILE A 14 -7.02 39.86 46.51
CA ILE A 14 -6.29 39.06 45.50
C ILE A 14 -7.26 38.90 44.31
N PRO A 15 -6.92 39.36 43.10
CA PRO A 15 -7.72 39.08 41.93
C PRO A 15 -7.74 37.56 41.71
N ALA A 16 -8.91 36.97 41.74
CA ALA A 16 -9.12 35.60 41.31
C ALA A 16 -8.78 35.53 39.81
N SER A 17 -7.64 34.95 39.48
CA SER A 17 -7.35 34.54 38.09
C SER A 17 -8.48 33.62 37.66
N ALA A 18 -9.31 34.06 36.75
CA ALA A 18 -10.24 33.17 36.05
C ALA A 18 -9.38 32.09 35.36
N ALA A 19 -9.42 30.87 35.88
CA ALA A 19 -8.87 29.73 35.18
C ALA A 19 -9.62 29.65 33.83
N MET A 20 -8.93 29.92 32.74
CA MET A 20 -9.46 29.65 31.40
C MET A 20 -9.76 28.16 31.34
N ALA A 21 -10.99 27.80 30.99
CA ALA A 21 -11.34 26.40 30.77
C ALA A 21 -10.43 25.82 29.70
N GLU A 22 -9.91 24.62 29.94
CA GLU A 22 -9.11 23.91 28.92
C GLU A 22 -9.95 23.74 27.64
N PRO A 23 -9.37 23.93 26.45
CA PRO A 23 -10.08 23.79 25.19
C PRO A 23 -10.67 22.38 25.04
N ASP A 24 -11.96 22.30 24.69
CA ASP A 24 -12.62 21.02 24.40
C ASP A 24 -12.37 20.60 22.94
N GLY A 25 -11.38 19.73 22.72
CA GLY A 25 -11.01 19.24 21.40
C GLY A 25 -12.14 18.53 20.67
N LYS A 26 -13.11 17.94 21.39
CA LYS A 26 -14.30 17.31 20.77
C LYS A 26 -15.23 18.36 20.17
N THR A 27 -15.53 19.41 20.90
CA THR A 27 -16.39 20.50 20.42
C THR A 27 -15.73 21.18 19.22
N ILE A 28 -14.45 21.51 19.30
CA ILE A 28 -13.71 22.11 18.18
C ILE A 28 -13.74 21.19 16.95
N TYR A 29 -13.55 19.88 17.14
CA TYR A 29 -13.64 18.89 16.06
C TYR A 29 -15.02 18.91 15.39
N GLN A 30 -16.09 18.91 16.16
CA GLN A 30 -17.46 18.91 15.64
C GLN A 30 -17.75 20.16 14.82
N ASP A 31 -17.29 21.31 15.29
CA ASP A 31 -17.55 22.59 14.64
C ASP A 31 -16.75 22.81 13.36
N LEU A 32 -15.48 22.36 13.31
CA LEU A 32 -14.55 22.72 12.25
C LEU A 32 -14.09 21.54 11.38
N CYS A 33 -14.12 20.32 11.88
CA CYS A 33 -13.50 19.17 11.22
C CYS A 33 -14.53 18.14 10.71
N ALA A 34 -15.65 17.97 11.42
CA ALA A 34 -16.61 16.91 11.17
C ALA A 34 -17.27 16.99 9.79
N SER A 35 -17.42 18.19 9.23
CA SER A 35 -17.99 18.38 7.88
C SER A 35 -17.24 17.62 6.77
N CYS A 36 -15.92 17.44 6.95
CA CYS A 36 -15.09 16.68 6.02
C CYS A 36 -14.75 15.28 6.55
N HIS A 37 -14.57 15.15 7.87
CA HIS A 37 -14.06 13.92 8.48
C HIS A 37 -15.12 13.09 9.19
N SER A 38 -16.41 13.44 9.05
CA SER A 38 -17.59 12.83 9.70
C SER A 38 -17.65 13.04 11.22
N ASP A 39 -18.84 13.15 11.78
CA ASP A 39 -19.09 13.25 13.23
C ASP A 39 -18.52 12.05 14.01
N THR A 40 -18.45 10.90 13.35
CA THR A 40 -17.91 9.65 13.90
C THR A 40 -16.38 9.54 13.78
N ARG A 41 -15.71 10.49 13.16
CA ARG A 41 -14.29 10.44 12.80
C ARG A 41 -13.91 9.35 11.79
N LEU A 42 -14.88 8.68 11.17
CA LEU A 42 -14.63 7.58 10.22
C LEU A 42 -14.34 8.06 8.79
N GLY A 43 -14.24 9.37 8.60
CA GLY A 43 -13.96 9.98 7.31
C GLY A 43 -15.22 10.20 6.45
N GLY A 44 -15.05 11.02 5.45
CA GLY A 44 -16.06 11.41 4.45
C GLY A 44 -15.33 11.90 3.22
N THR A 45 -15.37 13.19 2.91
CA THR A 45 -14.49 13.82 1.91
C THR A 45 -13.03 13.81 2.33
N GLY A 46 -12.77 13.93 3.65
CA GLY A 46 -11.46 13.75 4.25
C GLY A 46 -11.28 12.33 4.82
N PRO A 47 -10.04 11.92 5.12
CA PRO A 47 -9.75 10.59 5.67
C PRO A 47 -10.33 10.39 7.06
N ALA A 48 -10.39 9.12 7.51
CA ALA A 48 -10.71 8.80 8.89
C ALA A 48 -9.67 9.39 9.86
N LEU A 49 -10.14 10.04 10.93
CA LEU A 49 -9.31 10.60 12.01
C LEU A 49 -9.44 9.75 13.28
N ILE A 50 -8.84 8.56 13.21
CA ILE A 50 -8.79 7.56 14.28
C ILE A 50 -7.35 7.09 14.47
N PRO A 51 -6.97 6.57 15.65
CA PRO A 51 -5.58 6.18 15.94
C PRO A 51 -4.96 5.26 14.89
N GLU A 52 -5.72 4.32 14.34
CA GLU A 52 -5.26 3.35 13.35
C GLU A 52 -4.92 4.02 12.01
N ALA A 53 -5.71 4.99 11.58
CA ALA A 53 -5.44 5.77 10.37
C ALA A 53 -4.31 6.78 10.58
N LEU A 54 -4.22 7.35 11.79
CA LEU A 54 -3.24 8.36 12.17
C LEU A 54 -1.90 7.77 12.67
N ALA A 55 -1.73 6.46 12.70
CA ALA A 55 -0.56 5.79 13.29
C ALA A 55 0.81 6.28 12.77
N ARG A 56 0.86 6.84 11.56
CA ARG A 56 2.06 7.45 10.96
C ARG A 56 2.22 8.93 11.26
N LEU A 57 1.17 9.58 11.80
CA LEU A 57 1.13 11.02 12.09
C LEU A 57 0.92 11.18 13.60
N ARG A 58 2.01 11.05 14.39
CA ARG A 58 1.92 11.15 15.85
C ARG A 58 2.61 12.41 16.35
N GLY A 59 2.05 13.01 17.41
CA GLY A 59 2.62 14.15 18.10
C GLY A 59 2.71 15.40 17.22
N LYS A 60 3.84 16.10 17.27
CA LYS A 60 4.05 17.38 16.57
C LYS A 60 3.75 17.36 15.07
N SER A 61 3.83 16.21 14.41
CA SER A 61 3.48 16.09 13.00
C SER A 61 1.98 16.30 12.75
N LEU A 62 1.12 15.86 13.68
CA LEU A 62 -0.33 16.02 13.58
C LEU A 62 -0.73 17.46 13.84
N GLU A 63 -0.21 18.08 14.89
CA GLU A 63 -0.40 19.50 15.19
C GLU A 63 0.05 20.39 14.03
N ALA A 64 1.23 20.11 13.46
CA ALA A 64 1.74 20.85 12.30
C ALA A 64 0.82 20.74 11.07
N ILE A 65 0.19 19.58 10.85
CA ILE A 65 -0.78 19.38 9.76
C ILE A 65 -2.07 20.17 10.02
N ILE A 66 -2.58 20.16 11.24
CA ILE A 66 -3.77 20.95 11.59
C ILE A 66 -3.48 22.44 11.44
N SER A 67 -2.36 22.90 12.00
CA SER A 67 -1.94 24.30 11.92
C SER A 67 -1.74 24.78 10.48
N GLY A 68 -0.95 24.06 9.69
CA GLY A 68 -0.55 24.47 8.34
C GLY A 68 -1.47 24.02 7.20
N GLY A 69 -2.47 23.17 7.49
CA GLY A 69 -3.29 22.54 6.47
C GLY A 69 -2.51 21.55 5.61
N ARG A 70 -3.10 21.13 4.50
CA ARG A 70 -2.43 20.31 3.49
C ARG A 70 -2.50 20.96 2.13
N VAL A 71 -1.34 21.36 1.65
CA VAL A 71 -1.18 21.97 0.32
C VAL A 71 -1.77 21.04 -0.73
N ALA A 72 -2.54 21.63 -1.68
CA ALA A 72 -3.23 20.93 -2.77
C ALA A 72 -4.31 19.92 -2.32
N THR A 73 -4.83 20.07 -1.11
CA THR A 73 -6.04 19.38 -0.64
C THR A 73 -7.09 20.39 -0.20
N GLN A 74 -8.30 19.92 0.11
CA GLN A 74 -9.36 20.76 0.67
C GLN A 74 -9.19 21.03 2.18
N MET A 75 -8.13 20.50 2.82
CA MET A 75 -7.86 20.74 4.23
C MET A 75 -7.18 22.10 4.42
N PRO A 76 -7.88 23.12 4.98
CA PRO A 76 -7.31 24.44 5.20
C PRO A 76 -6.30 24.44 6.36
N ALA A 77 -5.51 25.49 6.45
CA ALA A 77 -4.73 25.80 7.65
C ALA A 77 -5.65 26.37 8.74
N PHE A 78 -5.42 25.95 9.98
CA PHE A 78 -6.19 26.42 11.13
C PHE A 78 -5.42 27.35 12.08
N SER A 79 -4.14 27.67 11.77
CA SER A 79 -3.32 28.58 12.58
C SER A 79 -3.92 29.97 12.77
N ASP A 80 -4.74 30.44 11.82
CA ASP A 80 -5.39 31.76 11.89
C ASP A 80 -6.74 31.72 12.64
N THR A 81 -7.24 30.50 12.94
CA THR A 81 -8.56 30.28 13.53
C THR A 81 -8.49 29.68 14.93
N LEU A 82 -7.47 28.85 15.20
CA LEU A 82 -7.25 28.13 16.44
C LEU A 82 -5.93 28.53 17.09
N SER A 83 -5.92 28.63 18.41
CA SER A 83 -4.68 28.77 19.20
C SER A 83 -3.87 27.46 19.20
N GLU A 84 -2.61 27.52 19.65
CA GLU A 84 -1.77 26.32 19.79
C GLU A 84 -2.38 25.30 20.76
N GLU A 85 -3.00 25.77 21.84
CA GLU A 85 -3.68 24.93 22.84
C GLU A 85 -4.93 24.26 22.24
N GLU A 86 -5.71 24.97 21.43
CA GLU A 86 -6.87 24.41 20.73
C GLU A 86 -6.46 23.38 19.67
N ILE A 87 -5.40 23.63 18.93
CA ILE A 87 -4.80 22.68 17.97
C ILE A 87 -4.33 21.42 18.70
N ALA A 88 -3.66 21.57 19.84
CA ALA A 88 -3.23 20.43 20.66
C ALA A 88 -4.42 19.62 21.18
N ALA A 89 -5.48 20.28 21.67
CA ALA A 89 -6.69 19.63 22.15
C ALA A 89 -7.41 18.83 21.06
N VAL A 90 -7.50 19.37 19.84
CA VAL A 90 -8.05 18.64 18.68
C VAL A 90 -7.15 17.45 18.31
N ALA A 91 -5.83 17.64 18.28
CA ALA A 91 -4.88 16.58 17.98
C ALA A 91 -4.97 15.42 19.00
N GLU A 92 -5.13 15.73 20.27
CA GLU A 92 -5.38 14.75 21.32
C GLU A 92 -6.71 14.03 21.12
N TYR A 93 -7.81 14.76 20.87
CA TYR A 93 -9.13 14.17 20.64
C TYR A 93 -9.14 13.19 19.48
N ILE A 94 -8.59 13.56 18.31
CA ILE A 94 -8.57 12.66 17.15
C ILE A 94 -7.59 11.49 17.32
N SER A 95 -6.63 11.60 18.23
CA SER A 95 -5.70 10.53 18.60
C SER A 95 -6.26 9.58 19.66
N SER A 96 -7.37 9.96 20.31
CA SER A 96 -8.01 9.12 21.31
C SER A 96 -8.71 7.91 20.66
N PRO A 97 -8.71 6.72 21.30
CA PRO A 97 -9.44 5.56 20.82
C PRO A 97 -10.95 5.85 20.70
N LEU A 98 -11.60 5.17 19.75
CA LEU A 98 -13.06 5.13 19.72
C LEU A 98 -13.58 4.27 20.88
N ILE A 99 -14.81 4.53 21.32
CA ILE A 99 -15.49 3.75 22.39
C ILE A 99 -15.63 2.28 21.98
N SER A 100 -15.86 2.03 20.70
CA SER A 100 -15.89 0.69 20.11
C SER A 100 -15.17 0.69 18.77
N THR A 101 -14.56 -0.43 18.41
CA THR A 101 -14.00 -0.61 17.07
C THR A 101 -15.14 -0.51 16.06
N PRO A 102 -15.05 0.39 15.06
CA PRO A 102 -16.13 0.55 14.09
C PRO A 102 -16.26 -0.72 13.25
N ASP A 103 -17.49 -1.14 13.03
CA ASP A 103 -17.84 -2.11 12.01
C ASP A 103 -17.98 -1.39 10.66
N TRP A 104 -17.83 -2.12 9.58
CA TRP A 104 -18.01 -1.64 8.21
C TRP A 104 -18.47 -2.83 7.38
N ASN A 105 -19.77 -3.04 7.39
CA ASN A 105 -20.43 -4.21 6.81
C ASN A 105 -20.86 -3.98 5.36
N ASP A 106 -21.53 -4.95 4.77
CA ASP A 106 -22.00 -4.92 3.40
C ASP A 106 -22.89 -3.71 3.11
N GLU A 107 -23.82 -3.39 4.01
CA GLU A 107 -24.72 -2.23 3.87
C GLU A 107 -23.95 -0.90 3.92
N ASP A 108 -22.92 -0.82 4.76
CA ASP A 108 -22.05 0.35 4.86
C ASP A 108 -21.27 0.55 3.55
N ILE A 109 -20.77 -0.52 2.97
CA ILE A 109 -20.06 -0.51 1.69
C ILE A 109 -20.99 -0.09 0.56
N GLU A 110 -22.15 -0.74 0.44
CA GLU A 110 -23.14 -0.47 -0.62
C GLU A 110 -23.62 0.99 -0.61
N ARG A 111 -23.82 1.59 0.55
CA ARG A 111 -24.19 3.00 0.68
C ARG A 111 -23.16 3.98 0.12
N THR A 112 -21.92 3.57 0.00
CA THR A 112 -20.83 4.40 -0.54
C THR A 112 -20.62 4.21 -2.04
N LEU A 113 -21.24 3.19 -2.63
CA LEU A 113 -21.12 2.92 -4.07
C LEU A 113 -21.65 4.09 -4.89
N THR A 114 -20.79 4.63 -5.72
CA THR A 114 -21.12 5.70 -6.64
C THR A 114 -20.63 5.34 -8.03
N LEU A 115 -21.57 5.21 -8.96
CA LEU A 115 -21.27 5.02 -10.38
C LEU A 115 -21.35 6.36 -11.10
N ASN A 116 -20.45 6.57 -12.06
CA ASN A 116 -20.45 7.77 -12.88
C ASN A 116 -21.58 7.69 -13.92
N ALA A 117 -22.64 8.46 -13.75
CA ALA A 117 -23.78 8.50 -14.66
C ALA A 117 -23.42 9.00 -16.08
N GLU A 118 -22.33 9.74 -16.21
CA GLU A 118 -21.84 10.27 -17.49
C GLU A 118 -20.85 9.34 -18.18
N TYR A 119 -20.48 8.22 -17.54
CA TYR A 119 -19.54 7.27 -18.12
C TYR A 119 -20.08 6.65 -19.41
N LYS A 120 -19.26 6.71 -20.45
CA LYS A 120 -19.54 6.13 -21.77
C LYS A 120 -18.37 5.22 -22.19
N PRO A 121 -18.55 3.90 -22.16
CA PRO A 121 -17.49 2.99 -22.55
C PRO A 121 -17.11 3.20 -24.03
N ALA A 122 -15.82 3.43 -24.26
CA ALA A 122 -15.29 3.49 -25.62
C ALA A 122 -15.20 2.08 -26.23
N VAL A 123 -15.45 1.96 -27.52
CA VAL A 123 -15.30 0.69 -28.26
C VAL A 123 -13.83 0.39 -28.53
N ALA A 124 -13.01 1.42 -28.64
CA ALA A 124 -11.56 1.36 -28.79
C ALA A 124 -10.94 2.54 -28.03
N PRO A 125 -9.64 2.50 -27.70
CA PRO A 125 -8.98 3.64 -27.05
C PRO A 125 -9.21 4.95 -27.81
N ILE A 126 -9.57 6.03 -27.09
CA ILE A 126 -9.83 7.35 -27.69
C ILE A 126 -8.54 8.14 -27.96
N PHE A 127 -7.40 7.59 -27.61
CA PHE A 127 -6.07 8.14 -27.86
C PHE A 127 -5.32 7.30 -28.91
N SER A 128 -4.31 7.90 -29.53
CA SER A 128 -3.37 7.19 -30.39
C SER A 128 -2.22 6.66 -29.53
N GLY A 129 -1.76 5.45 -29.78
CA GLY A 129 -0.69 4.80 -29.02
C GLY A 129 -1.04 3.38 -28.63
N ASP A 130 -0.09 2.68 -28.07
CA ASP A 130 -0.29 1.31 -27.59
C ASP A 130 -0.92 1.31 -26.18
N PRO A 131 -2.20 0.89 -26.01
CA PRO A 131 -2.83 0.88 -24.70
C PRO A 131 -2.11 -0.01 -23.69
N MET A 132 -1.35 -1.01 -24.17
CA MET A 132 -0.52 -1.85 -23.29
C MET A 132 0.78 -1.16 -22.84
N ASN A 133 1.19 -0.06 -23.48
CA ASN A 133 2.34 0.74 -23.06
C ASN A 133 1.95 1.99 -22.25
N ILE A 134 0.72 2.08 -21.80
CA ILE A 134 0.29 3.13 -20.87
C ILE A 134 0.99 2.94 -19.53
N THR A 135 1.46 4.05 -18.96
CA THR A 135 2.05 4.09 -17.63
C THR A 135 1.27 5.04 -16.73
N LEU A 136 0.75 4.52 -15.63
CA LEU A 136 0.10 5.36 -14.61
C LEU A 136 1.14 5.89 -13.62
N VAL A 137 1.04 7.17 -13.29
CA VAL A 137 1.88 7.83 -12.27
C VAL A 137 1.01 8.34 -11.16
N VAL A 138 1.25 7.86 -9.94
CA VAL A 138 0.55 8.34 -8.74
C VAL A 138 1.24 9.61 -8.22
N GLU A 139 0.52 10.72 -8.23
CA GLU A 139 0.97 12.01 -7.71
C GLU A 139 0.43 12.20 -6.28
N THR A 140 1.28 11.92 -5.28
CA THR A 140 0.86 12.00 -3.86
C THR A 140 0.78 13.43 -3.34
N GLY A 141 1.32 14.41 -4.07
CA GLY A 141 1.33 15.81 -3.66
C GLY A 141 -0.05 16.47 -3.69
N ASP A 142 -0.93 16.01 -4.58
CA ASP A 142 -2.27 16.55 -4.75
C ASP A 142 -3.34 15.50 -5.05
N HIS A 143 -3.04 14.22 -4.79
CA HIS A 143 -3.97 13.09 -4.91
C HIS A 143 -4.55 12.91 -6.32
N HIS A 144 -3.67 12.82 -7.30
CA HIS A 144 -4.03 12.51 -8.68
C HIS A 144 -3.27 11.29 -9.20
N VAL A 145 -3.77 10.75 -10.30
CA VAL A 145 -3.04 9.81 -11.15
C VAL A 145 -2.98 10.40 -12.56
N SER A 146 -1.75 10.49 -13.09
CA SER A 146 -1.52 10.84 -14.49
C SER A 146 -1.43 9.58 -15.33
N VAL A 147 -2.07 9.60 -16.50
CA VAL A 147 -2.06 8.56 -17.54
C VAL A 147 -1.07 8.99 -18.61
N LEU A 148 0.07 8.30 -18.71
CA LEU A 148 1.12 8.62 -19.68
C LEU A 148 1.10 7.62 -20.84
N ASP A 149 1.23 8.14 -22.05
CA ASP A 149 1.65 7.35 -23.20
C ASP A 149 3.10 6.91 -23.01
N GLY A 150 3.37 5.61 -23.06
CA GLY A 150 4.72 5.06 -22.78
C GLY A 150 5.72 5.21 -23.93
N ASP A 151 5.29 5.65 -25.12
CA ASP A 151 6.14 5.90 -26.28
C ASP A 151 6.49 7.38 -26.42
N THR A 152 5.51 8.26 -26.27
CA THR A 152 5.68 9.71 -26.42
C THR A 152 5.92 10.44 -25.11
N PHE A 153 5.56 9.81 -23.97
CA PHE A 153 5.58 10.40 -22.63
C PHE A 153 4.65 11.62 -22.49
N GLU A 154 3.64 11.71 -23.30
CA GLU A 154 2.59 12.73 -23.18
C GLU A 154 1.58 12.32 -22.12
N VAL A 155 1.10 13.29 -21.36
CA VAL A 155 -0.01 13.10 -20.42
C VAL A 155 -1.31 13.06 -21.21
N LEU A 156 -1.93 11.88 -21.27
CA LEU A 156 -3.20 11.68 -21.98
C LEU A 156 -4.39 12.14 -21.12
N ASP A 157 -4.32 11.91 -19.83
CA ASP A 157 -5.30 12.35 -18.84
C ASP A 157 -4.69 12.44 -17.45
N ARG A 158 -5.37 13.15 -16.55
CA ARG A 158 -5.00 13.30 -15.16
C ARG A 158 -6.25 13.37 -14.30
N PHE A 159 -6.51 12.31 -13.54
CA PHE A 159 -7.72 12.21 -12.74
C PHE A 159 -7.46 12.27 -11.24
N ALA A 160 -8.41 12.85 -10.50
CA ALA A 160 -8.35 12.92 -9.05
C ALA A 160 -8.62 11.55 -8.41
N THR A 161 -7.91 11.27 -7.32
CA THR A 161 -8.08 10.05 -6.53
C THR A 161 -8.54 10.36 -5.11
N PRO A 162 -9.14 9.40 -4.40
CA PRO A 162 -9.31 9.50 -2.97
C PRO A 162 -7.97 9.67 -2.24
N PHE A 163 -8.02 10.09 -0.99
CA PHE A 163 -6.85 10.38 -0.18
C PHE A 163 -5.88 9.19 -0.08
N ALA A 164 -4.58 9.47 -0.22
CA ALA A 164 -3.48 8.55 0.02
C ALA A 164 -3.58 7.20 -0.72
N VAL A 165 -3.46 7.22 -2.04
CA VAL A 165 -3.32 6.01 -2.87
C VAL A 165 -2.17 5.13 -2.34
N HIS A 166 -2.44 3.85 -2.18
CA HIS A 166 -1.51 2.89 -1.60
C HIS A 166 -1.68 1.48 -2.20
N GLY A 167 -0.60 0.70 -2.20
CA GLY A 167 -0.60 -0.70 -2.59
C GLY A 167 -0.55 -0.98 -4.10
N GLY A 168 -0.30 0.03 -4.90
CA GLY A 168 -0.22 -0.06 -6.36
C GLY A 168 -1.57 -0.32 -7.05
N PRO A 169 -1.87 0.35 -8.16
CA PRO A 169 -3.01 0.04 -9.01
C PRO A 169 -3.02 -1.40 -9.51
N LYS A 170 -4.22 -1.96 -9.72
CA LYS A 170 -4.41 -3.28 -10.33
C LYS A 170 -5.18 -3.13 -11.64
N PHE A 171 -4.71 -3.81 -12.67
CA PHE A 171 -5.29 -3.73 -14.01
C PHE A 171 -6.12 -4.97 -14.30
N SER A 172 -7.21 -4.80 -15.07
CA SER A 172 -7.92 -5.94 -15.65
C SER A 172 -6.99 -6.74 -16.58
N PRO A 173 -7.24 -8.04 -16.80
CA PRO A 173 -6.35 -8.88 -17.62
C PRO A 173 -6.17 -8.38 -19.06
N ASP A 174 -7.12 -7.64 -19.59
CA ASP A 174 -7.07 -6.99 -20.91
C ASP A 174 -6.38 -5.61 -20.87
N GLY A 175 -5.95 -5.12 -19.70
CA GLY A 175 -5.31 -3.82 -19.51
C GLY A 175 -6.23 -2.61 -19.65
N ARG A 176 -7.54 -2.81 -19.86
CA ARG A 176 -8.48 -1.72 -20.06
C ARG A 176 -8.85 -0.96 -18.80
N PHE A 177 -9.22 -1.70 -17.74
CA PHE A 177 -9.63 -1.08 -16.49
C PHE A 177 -8.50 -1.09 -15.49
N VAL A 178 -8.43 -0.01 -14.70
CA VAL A 178 -7.52 0.06 -13.55
C VAL A 178 -8.32 0.33 -12.28
N PHE A 179 -7.90 -0.31 -11.20
CA PHE A 179 -8.45 -0.14 -9.86
C PHE A 179 -7.40 0.49 -8.97
N VAL A 180 -7.72 1.65 -8.43
CA VAL A 180 -6.87 2.43 -7.54
C VAL A 180 -7.46 2.40 -6.15
N MET A 181 -6.65 2.06 -5.14
CA MET A 181 -7.10 2.02 -3.76
C MET A 181 -6.43 3.11 -2.92
N SER A 182 -7.19 3.69 -2.02
CA SER A 182 -6.69 4.61 -1.01
C SER A 182 -6.58 3.98 0.39
N ARG A 183 -5.75 4.57 1.24
CA ARG A 183 -5.56 4.11 2.63
C ARG A 183 -6.82 4.15 3.48
N ASP A 184 -7.74 5.03 3.20
CA ASP A 184 -9.04 5.15 3.88
C ASP A 184 -10.14 4.28 3.25
N GLY A 185 -9.73 3.29 2.46
CA GLY A 185 -10.58 2.18 2.02
C GLY A 185 -11.34 2.41 0.72
N TRP A 186 -11.15 3.54 0.05
CA TRP A 186 -11.79 3.76 -1.25
C TRP A 186 -11.11 2.95 -2.33
N VAL A 187 -11.93 2.35 -3.19
CA VAL A 187 -11.56 1.70 -4.45
C VAL A 187 -12.23 2.46 -5.58
N GLN A 188 -11.44 2.95 -6.52
CA GLN A 188 -11.88 3.69 -7.70
C GLN A 188 -11.58 2.86 -8.94
N LYS A 189 -12.57 2.70 -9.81
CA LYS A 189 -12.45 2.05 -11.13
C LYS A 189 -12.37 3.11 -12.20
N TYR A 190 -11.35 3.01 -13.05
CA TYR A 190 -11.12 3.93 -14.17
C TYR A 190 -10.94 3.15 -15.48
N ASP A 191 -11.59 3.59 -16.55
CA ASP A 191 -11.45 3.02 -17.90
C ASP A 191 -10.38 3.78 -18.67
N ILE A 192 -9.24 3.14 -18.88
CA ILE A 192 -8.10 3.70 -19.61
C ILE A 192 -8.49 3.99 -21.08
N TRP A 193 -9.34 3.19 -21.70
CA TRP A 193 -9.71 3.38 -23.11
C TRP A 193 -10.55 4.63 -23.34
N SER A 194 -11.46 4.92 -22.41
CA SER A 194 -12.33 6.12 -22.50
C SER A 194 -11.79 7.31 -21.70
N LEU A 195 -10.69 7.14 -20.95
CA LEU A 195 -10.11 8.14 -20.04
C LEU A 195 -11.17 8.70 -19.08
N GLN A 196 -11.95 7.81 -18.46
CA GLN A 196 -13.05 8.19 -17.57
C GLN A 196 -13.10 7.33 -16.32
N GLU A 197 -13.47 7.96 -15.20
CA GLU A 197 -13.87 7.21 -14.01
C GLU A 197 -15.19 6.48 -14.29
N VAL A 198 -15.23 5.18 -13.90
CA VAL A 198 -16.44 4.35 -13.98
C VAL A 198 -17.26 4.46 -12.70
N GLY A 199 -16.58 4.48 -11.55
CA GLY A 199 -17.20 4.58 -10.25
C GLY A 199 -16.23 4.31 -9.11
N ARG A 200 -16.72 4.40 -7.89
CA ARG A 200 -15.97 4.17 -6.67
C ARG A 200 -16.82 3.60 -5.55
N VAL A 201 -16.20 2.89 -4.63
CA VAL A 201 -16.83 2.31 -3.44
C VAL A 201 -15.84 2.33 -2.28
N ARG A 202 -16.32 2.44 -1.04
CA ARG A 202 -15.47 2.39 0.14
C ARG A 202 -15.55 1.01 0.80
N ALA A 203 -14.55 0.17 0.55
CA ALA A 203 -14.50 -1.23 0.99
C ALA A 203 -14.01 -1.43 2.43
N GLY A 204 -13.58 -0.37 3.10
CA GLY A 204 -13.08 -0.39 4.47
C GLY A 204 -12.82 1.01 5.01
N LEU A 205 -12.28 1.10 6.22
CA LEU A 205 -11.95 2.38 6.88
C LEU A 205 -10.44 2.65 6.93
N ASN A 206 -9.64 1.58 6.90
CA ASN A 206 -8.18 1.63 6.74
C ASN A 206 -7.75 0.37 6.01
N SER A 207 -7.40 0.51 4.74
CA SER A 207 -7.04 -0.60 3.86
C SER A 207 -5.54 -0.63 3.56
N ARG A 208 -5.01 -1.82 3.33
CA ARG A 208 -3.57 -2.03 3.11
C ARG A 208 -3.20 -2.08 1.64
N ASN A 209 -3.82 -2.98 0.92
CA ASN A 209 -3.67 -3.14 -0.53
C ASN A 209 -4.85 -3.93 -1.11
N ILE A 210 -4.87 -4.02 -2.44
CA ILE A 210 -5.84 -4.79 -3.21
C ILE A 210 -5.15 -5.81 -4.09
N ALA A 211 -5.89 -6.86 -4.45
CA ALA A 211 -5.50 -7.83 -5.46
C ALA A 211 -6.67 -8.14 -6.38
N MET A 212 -6.41 -8.33 -7.68
CA MET A 212 -7.40 -8.78 -8.64
C MET A 212 -7.32 -10.30 -8.78
N SER A 213 -8.45 -10.97 -8.97
CA SER A 213 -8.46 -12.40 -9.30
C SER A 213 -7.84 -12.67 -10.67
N PRO A 214 -7.29 -13.87 -10.91
CA PRO A 214 -6.66 -14.20 -12.19
C PRO A 214 -7.58 -14.07 -13.40
N ASP A 215 -8.87 -14.35 -13.22
CA ASP A 215 -9.90 -14.19 -14.27
C ASP A 215 -10.44 -12.76 -14.41
N GLY A 216 -9.98 -11.85 -13.56
CA GLY A 216 -10.35 -10.43 -13.56
C GLY A 216 -11.74 -10.13 -13.00
N LYS A 217 -12.46 -11.09 -12.42
CA LYS A 217 -13.85 -10.88 -11.95
C LYS A 217 -13.95 -10.30 -10.54
N TRP A 218 -12.96 -10.56 -9.71
CA TRP A 218 -13.01 -10.23 -8.29
C TRP A 218 -11.86 -9.32 -7.88
N LEU A 219 -12.14 -8.43 -6.95
CA LEU A 219 -11.14 -7.56 -6.33
C LEU A 219 -11.15 -7.78 -4.82
N ALA A 220 -10.07 -8.32 -4.28
CA ALA A 220 -9.88 -8.51 -2.85
C ALA A 220 -9.25 -7.26 -2.22
N VAL A 221 -9.84 -6.75 -1.14
CA VAL A 221 -9.37 -5.60 -0.37
C VAL A 221 -8.95 -6.04 1.02
N ALA A 222 -7.67 -5.87 1.33
CA ALA A 222 -7.09 -6.18 2.62
C ALA A 222 -7.31 -5.03 3.61
N ASN A 223 -8.11 -5.24 4.66
CA ASN A 223 -8.44 -4.20 5.61
C ASN A 223 -7.70 -4.36 6.95
N TYR A 224 -7.21 -3.23 7.47
CA TYR A 224 -6.74 -3.09 8.85
C TYR A 224 -7.89 -2.73 9.78
N LEU A 225 -8.87 -1.97 9.24
CA LEU A 225 -10.06 -1.55 9.96
C LEU A 225 -11.26 -1.49 8.98
N PRO A 226 -12.35 -2.21 9.28
CA PRO A 226 -12.36 -3.30 10.25
C PRO A 226 -11.39 -4.41 9.82
N ARG A 227 -11.14 -5.39 10.69
CA ARG A 227 -10.25 -6.51 10.40
C ARG A 227 -10.93 -7.52 9.50
N THR A 228 -11.05 -7.16 8.22
CA THR A 228 -11.80 -7.92 7.21
C THR A 228 -11.01 -8.10 5.92
N LEU A 229 -11.37 -9.13 5.19
CA LEU A 229 -11.18 -9.24 3.75
C LEU A 229 -12.52 -8.87 3.10
N THR A 230 -12.52 -7.86 2.24
CA THR A 230 -13.67 -7.49 1.42
C THR A 230 -13.42 -7.94 -0.01
N ILE A 231 -14.39 -8.61 -0.63
CA ILE A 231 -14.33 -8.96 -2.06
C ILE A 231 -15.43 -8.22 -2.81
N LEU A 232 -15.02 -7.51 -3.86
CA LEU A 232 -15.87 -6.73 -4.74
C LEU A 232 -15.92 -7.39 -6.13
N SER A 233 -17.04 -7.22 -6.83
CA SER A 233 -17.13 -7.45 -8.27
C SER A 233 -16.34 -6.37 -9.02
N THR A 234 -15.51 -6.76 -9.97
CA THR A 234 -14.82 -5.79 -10.83
C THR A 234 -15.74 -5.17 -11.88
N GLU A 235 -16.87 -5.80 -12.17
CA GLU A 235 -17.85 -5.33 -13.15
C GLU A 235 -18.51 -4.05 -12.67
N ASP A 236 -19.10 -4.07 -11.48
CA ASP A 236 -19.98 -3.01 -10.96
C ASP A 236 -19.57 -2.47 -9.58
N LEU A 237 -18.46 -2.95 -9.02
CA LEU A 237 -17.96 -2.62 -7.68
C LEU A 237 -18.89 -3.07 -6.53
N SER A 238 -19.92 -3.89 -6.81
CA SER A 238 -20.78 -4.44 -5.77
C SER A 238 -20.03 -5.35 -4.82
N VAL A 239 -20.39 -5.32 -3.53
CA VAL A 239 -19.79 -6.21 -2.53
C VAL A 239 -20.28 -7.66 -2.75
N LYS A 240 -19.36 -8.61 -2.68
CA LYS A 240 -19.66 -10.05 -2.79
C LYS A 240 -19.40 -10.81 -1.49
N LEU A 241 -18.43 -10.34 -0.71
CA LEU A 241 -18.09 -10.94 0.56
C LEU A 241 -17.44 -9.91 1.47
N VAL A 242 -17.87 -9.84 2.71
CA VAL A 242 -17.12 -9.23 3.82
C VAL A 242 -16.84 -10.33 4.85
N ARG A 243 -15.59 -10.77 4.91
CA ARG A 243 -15.17 -11.84 5.82
C ARG A 243 -14.36 -11.27 6.96
N LYS A 244 -14.82 -11.44 8.21
CA LYS A 244 -14.01 -11.17 9.39
C LYS A 244 -12.79 -12.08 9.39
N VAL A 245 -11.61 -11.53 9.64
CA VAL A 245 -10.36 -12.27 9.65
C VAL A 245 -10.09 -12.75 11.07
N ILE A 246 -10.51 -13.99 11.34
CA ILE A 246 -10.35 -14.66 12.62
C ILE A 246 -9.47 -15.89 12.40
N ALA A 247 -8.31 -15.92 13.03
CA ALA A 247 -7.35 -17.03 12.98
C ALA A 247 -7.90 -18.27 13.70
N ILE A 248 -7.23 -19.42 13.51
CA ILE A 248 -7.64 -20.69 14.15
C ILE A 248 -7.71 -20.59 15.67
N ASP A 249 -6.82 -19.79 16.28
CA ASP A 249 -6.78 -19.58 17.72
C ASP A 249 -7.80 -18.54 18.24
N GLY A 250 -8.65 -17.99 17.36
CA GLY A 250 -9.66 -17.00 17.68
C GLY A 250 -9.15 -15.55 17.63
N THR A 251 -7.89 -15.31 17.31
CA THR A 251 -7.33 -13.96 17.19
C THR A 251 -7.92 -13.22 16.00
N GLU A 252 -8.54 -12.07 16.22
CA GLU A 252 -8.92 -11.15 15.15
C GLU A 252 -7.68 -10.45 14.60
N SER A 253 -7.45 -10.57 13.29
CA SER A 253 -6.24 -10.07 12.65
C SER A 253 -6.54 -9.07 11.54
N ARG A 254 -5.66 -8.08 11.42
CA ARG A 254 -5.53 -7.26 10.20
C ARG A 254 -4.93 -8.12 9.08
N VAL A 255 -5.23 -7.76 7.83
CA VAL A 255 -4.58 -8.39 6.67
C VAL A 255 -3.38 -7.53 6.25
N SER A 256 -2.16 -8.04 6.42
CA SER A 256 -0.93 -7.29 6.14
C SER A 256 -0.63 -7.14 4.65
N ALA A 257 -0.99 -8.13 3.85
CA ALA A 257 -0.86 -8.11 2.40
C ALA A 257 -1.85 -9.10 1.76
N VAL A 258 -2.32 -8.79 0.55
CA VAL A 258 -3.08 -9.70 -0.31
C VAL A 258 -2.54 -9.61 -1.74
N TYR A 259 -2.24 -10.77 -2.35
CA TYR A 259 -1.80 -10.84 -3.74
C TYR A 259 -2.52 -11.98 -4.47
N GLN A 260 -2.62 -11.85 -5.78
CA GLN A 260 -3.14 -12.95 -6.61
C GLN A 260 -2.08 -14.04 -6.81
N ALA A 261 -2.53 -15.27 -6.91
CA ALA A 261 -1.73 -16.41 -7.30
C ALA A 261 -2.35 -17.07 -8.54
N PRO A 262 -2.01 -16.62 -9.77
CA PRO A 262 -2.70 -17.00 -10.99
C PRO A 262 -2.75 -18.51 -11.24
N GLN A 263 -1.63 -19.22 -11.08
CA GLN A 263 -1.56 -20.67 -11.30
C GLN A 263 -2.36 -21.48 -10.26
N ARG A 264 -2.71 -20.85 -9.13
CA ARG A 264 -3.51 -21.44 -8.06
C ARG A 264 -4.98 -21.03 -8.11
N GLN A 265 -5.35 -20.12 -9.01
CA GLN A 265 -6.68 -19.53 -9.10
C GLN A 265 -7.18 -19.02 -7.73
N SER A 266 -6.31 -18.29 -7.02
CA SER A 266 -6.57 -17.85 -5.65
C SER A 266 -5.96 -16.51 -5.30
N PHE A 267 -6.43 -15.92 -4.20
CA PHE A 267 -5.75 -14.88 -3.45
C PHE A 267 -4.97 -15.50 -2.31
N ILE A 268 -3.77 -14.98 -2.05
CA ILE A 268 -2.99 -15.33 -0.87
C ILE A 268 -2.91 -14.11 0.04
N LEU A 269 -3.20 -14.32 1.32
CA LEU A 269 -3.20 -13.29 2.35
C LEU A 269 -2.21 -13.64 3.45
N ALA A 270 -1.46 -12.64 3.93
CA ALA A 270 -0.70 -12.75 5.17
C ALA A 270 -1.47 -12.03 6.29
N LEU A 271 -1.56 -12.66 7.45
CA LEU A 271 -2.20 -12.07 8.63
C LEU A 271 -1.15 -11.32 9.45
N LYS A 272 -1.53 -10.10 9.89
CA LYS A 272 -0.59 -9.21 10.59
C LYS A 272 -0.46 -9.51 12.07
N ASP A 273 -1.54 -9.97 12.68
CA ASP A 273 -1.64 -10.13 14.14
C ASP A 273 -1.75 -11.60 14.56
N ALA A 274 -1.76 -12.52 13.58
CA ALA A 274 -1.80 -13.96 13.80
C ALA A 274 -0.82 -14.68 12.87
N PRO A 275 -0.20 -15.80 13.30
CA PRO A 275 0.79 -16.52 12.51
C PRO A 275 0.11 -17.44 11.47
N GLU A 276 -0.59 -16.85 10.53
CA GLU A 276 -1.29 -17.58 9.46
C GLU A 276 -1.13 -16.89 8.10
N VAL A 277 -1.10 -17.71 7.06
CA VAL A 277 -1.31 -17.34 5.67
C VAL A 277 -2.62 -17.99 5.22
N TRP A 278 -3.47 -17.20 4.57
CA TRP A 278 -4.73 -17.72 4.01
C TRP A 278 -4.65 -17.79 2.49
N GLU A 279 -5.23 -18.85 1.93
CA GLU A 279 -5.52 -18.98 0.52
C GLU A 279 -7.04 -18.95 0.33
N ILE A 280 -7.50 -18.07 -0.57
CA ILE A 280 -8.92 -17.89 -0.89
C ILE A 280 -9.12 -18.24 -2.36
N GLY A 281 -9.87 -19.31 -2.64
CA GLY A 281 -10.19 -19.72 -4.01
C GLY A 281 -11.05 -18.70 -4.74
N THR A 282 -10.81 -18.52 -6.03
CA THR A 282 -11.56 -17.54 -6.87
C THR A 282 -12.49 -18.19 -7.89
N THR A 283 -12.66 -19.50 -7.83
CA THR A 283 -13.49 -20.28 -8.74
C THR A 283 -14.57 -21.08 -7.99
N GLU A 284 -15.64 -21.45 -8.68
CA GLU A 284 -16.76 -22.22 -8.10
C GLU A 284 -16.36 -23.65 -7.68
N ASP A 285 -15.28 -24.18 -8.21
CA ASP A 285 -14.74 -25.50 -7.93
C ASP A 285 -13.51 -25.47 -7.00
N ALA A 286 -13.25 -24.35 -6.32
CA ALA A 286 -12.14 -24.24 -5.38
C ALA A 286 -12.30 -25.19 -4.18
N GLY A 287 -11.21 -25.81 -3.76
CA GLY A 287 -11.18 -26.75 -2.65
C GLY A 287 -11.41 -28.22 -3.06
N PRO A 288 -11.76 -29.11 -2.14
CA PRO A 288 -11.98 -28.84 -0.71
C PRO A 288 -10.71 -28.42 0.02
N PHE A 289 -10.80 -27.37 0.81
CA PHE A 289 -9.73 -26.88 1.67
C PHE A 289 -9.98 -27.29 3.12
N HIS A 290 -9.04 -28.00 3.72
CA HIS A 290 -9.12 -28.45 5.11
C HIS A 290 -8.24 -27.57 6.01
N ASP A 291 -8.73 -27.23 7.20
CA ASP A 291 -7.93 -26.59 8.23
C ASP A 291 -7.10 -27.64 8.99
N GLY A 292 -5.81 -27.76 8.64
CA GLY A 292 -4.85 -28.66 9.27
C GLY A 292 -4.43 -29.86 8.41
N PHE A 293 -3.61 -30.73 8.98
CA PHE A 293 -3.15 -31.96 8.32
C PHE A 293 -4.15 -33.10 8.52
N VAL A 294 -4.54 -33.76 7.45
CA VAL A 294 -5.21 -35.08 7.54
C VAL A 294 -4.12 -36.10 7.87
N HIS A 295 -4.06 -36.57 9.12
CA HIS A 295 -2.94 -37.36 9.61
C HIS A 295 -2.99 -38.86 9.25
N SER A 296 -4.14 -39.43 8.97
CA SER A 296 -4.23 -40.79 8.43
C SER A 296 -5.64 -41.12 7.96
N TYR A 297 -5.73 -41.90 6.85
CA TYR A 297 -6.93 -42.61 6.49
C TYR A 297 -6.85 -44.03 7.09
N GLU A 298 -7.37 -44.24 8.27
CA GLU A 298 -7.76 -45.60 8.66
C GLU A 298 -9.09 -45.94 7.96
N LYS A 299 -9.11 -47.08 7.27
CA LYS A 299 -10.25 -47.53 6.49
C LYS A 299 -11.48 -47.67 7.39
N GLY A 300 -12.39 -46.70 7.31
CA GLY A 300 -13.64 -46.65 8.08
C GLY A 300 -13.76 -45.52 9.11
N MET A 301 -12.71 -44.72 9.38
CA MET A 301 -12.83 -43.47 10.11
C MET A 301 -12.97 -42.31 9.11
N LYS A 302 -14.12 -41.63 9.13
CA LYS A 302 -14.28 -40.30 8.60
C LYS A 302 -13.86 -39.35 9.72
N GLU A 303 -12.61 -38.92 9.77
CA GLU A 303 -12.29 -37.65 10.39
C GLU A 303 -12.88 -36.56 9.48
N SER A 304 -14.07 -36.10 9.82
CA SER A 304 -14.69 -34.96 9.14
C SER A 304 -14.05 -33.68 9.69
N LEU A 305 -12.87 -33.35 9.20
CA LEU A 305 -12.41 -31.97 9.26
C LEU A 305 -13.38 -31.15 8.41
N GLU A 306 -13.89 -30.04 8.95
CA GLU A 306 -14.69 -29.12 8.17
C GLU A 306 -13.85 -28.65 6.99
N ALA A 307 -14.38 -28.80 5.78
CA ALA A 307 -13.77 -28.34 4.56
C ALA A 307 -14.57 -27.16 4.01
N GLU A 308 -13.88 -26.11 3.58
CA GLU A 308 -14.49 -25.07 2.76
C GLU A 308 -14.33 -25.44 1.28
N GLU A 309 -15.43 -25.33 0.51
CA GLU A 309 -15.48 -25.63 -0.93
C GLU A 309 -16.21 -24.51 -1.68
N GLY A 310 -15.88 -24.34 -2.96
CA GLY A 310 -16.54 -23.40 -3.85
C GLY A 310 -15.95 -22.00 -3.82
N LEU A 311 -16.69 -21.06 -4.41
CA LEU A 311 -16.25 -19.69 -4.56
C LEU A 311 -15.92 -19.04 -3.20
N PHE A 312 -14.73 -18.48 -3.11
CA PHE A 312 -14.15 -17.88 -1.90
C PHE A 312 -13.93 -18.85 -0.74
N ALA A 313 -13.87 -20.16 -1.01
CA ALA A 313 -13.41 -21.15 -0.04
C ALA A 313 -12.02 -20.75 0.49
N ARG A 314 -11.82 -20.94 1.79
CA ARG A 314 -10.61 -20.54 2.49
C ARG A 314 -9.81 -21.75 2.97
N ARG A 315 -8.50 -21.69 2.72
CA ARG A 315 -7.51 -22.56 3.36
C ARG A 315 -6.66 -21.73 4.32
N ARG A 316 -6.43 -22.25 5.52
CA ARG A 316 -5.55 -21.62 6.51
C ARG A 316 -4.23 -22.39 6.63
N ILE A 317 -3.11 -21.71 6.47
CA ILE A 317 -1.76 -22.26 6.58
C ILE A 317 -1.11 -21.66 7.81
N LYS A 318 -0.81 -22.52 8.80
CA LYS A 318 -0.17 -22.13 10.04
C LYS A 318 1.32 -21.92 9.81
N ILE A 319 1.86 -20.82 10.34
CA ILE A 319 3.28 -20.46 10.29
C ILE A 319 3.77 -20.13 11.70
N ALA A 320 5.09 -19.93 11.88
CA ALA A 320 5.66 -19.67 13.20
C ALA A 320 5.39 -18.24 13.69
N GLU A 321 5.46 -17.26 12.80
CA GLU A 321 5.32 -15.83 13.12
C GLU A 321 4.44 -15.10 12.08
N PRO A 322 3.71 -14.03 12.47
CA PRO A 322 2.95 -13.21 11.53
C PRO A 322 3.83 -12.55 10.48
N LEU A 323 3.39 -12.51 9.23
CA LEU A 323 4.11 -11.86 8.13
C LEU A 323 3.57 -10.45 7.87
N ASP A 324 4.48 -9.50 7.59
CA ASP A 324 4.13 -8.11 7.23
C ASP A 324 3.99 -7.94 5.71
N ASP A 325 4.78 -8.69 4.95
CA ASP A 325 4.78 -8.72 3.49
C ASP A 325 5.42 -10.01 2.97
N PHE A 326 5.22 -10.32 1.69
CA PHE A 326 5.79 -11.52 1.07
C PHE A 326 5.95 -11.37 -0.45
N PHE A 327 6.72 -12.30 -1.03
CA PHE A 327 6.97 -12.43 -2.46
C PHE A 327 6.83 -13.89 -2.89
N PHE A 328 6.35 -14.16 -4.11
CA PHE A 328 6.17 -15.51 -4.62
C PHE A 328 7.36 -16.02 -5.45
N THR A 329 7.51 -17.35 -5.49
CA THR A 329 8.20 -17.99 -6.61
C THR A 329 7.39 -17.83 -7.90
N PRO A 330 8.04 -17.80 -9.09
CA PRO A 330 7.34 -17.63 -10.38
C PRO A 330 6.26 -18.69 -10.66
N ASP A 331 6.39 -19.88 -10.06
CA ASP A 331 5.40 -20.98 -10.15
C ASP A 331 4.30 -20.92 -9.09
N TYR A 332 4.32 -19.90 -8.22
CA TYR A 332 3.38 -19.71 -7.10
C TYR A 332 3.24 -20.92 -6.16
N GLN A 333 4.26 -21.80 -6.12
CA GLN A 333 4.29 -22.91 -5.17
C GLN A 333 4.81 -22.49 -3.80
N ASN A 334 5.67 -21.48 -3.76
CA ASN A 334 6.22 -20.96 -2.51
C ASN A 334 6.05 -19.45 -2.41
N LEU A 335 6.00 -18.96 -1.18
CA LEU A 335 6.23 -17.58 -0.87
C LEU A 335 7.38 -17.45 0.14
N ILE A 336 8.10 -16.34 0.05
CA ILE A 336 9.02 -15.89 1.09
C ILE A 336 8.41 -14.68 1.78
N GLY A 337 8.29 -14.72 3.10
CA GLY A 337 7.71 -13.65 3.91
C GLY A 337 8.64 -13.21 5.03
N THR A 338 8.46 -11.98 5.51
CA THR A 338 9.17 -11.46 6.68
C THR A 338 8.19 -10.76 7.62
N ASN A 339 8.48 -10.78 8.92
CA ASN A 339 7.81 -9.93 9.87
C ASN A 339 8.51 -8.56 9.96
N ARG A 340 7.82 -7.55 10.50
CA ARG A 340 8.34 -6.18 10.59
C ARG A 340 9.56 -6.03 11.51
N ASN A 341 9.66 -6.86 12.53
CA ASN A 341 10.70 -6.78 13.55
C ASN A 341 11.76 -7.88 13.38
N GLY A 342 11.51 -8.82 12.46
CA GLY A 342 12.34 -9.97 12.24
C GLY A 342 13.60 -9.68 11.45
N ASP A 343 14.63 -10.44 11.77
CA ASP A 343 15.87 -10.52 11.00
C ASP A 343 15.88 -11.77 10.12
N LYS A 344 14.69 -12.32 9.86
CA LYS A 344 14.49 -13.59 9.17
C LYS A 344 13.53 -13.46 8.01
N GLY A 345 13.83 -14.18 6.94
CA GLY A 345 12.86 -14.56 5.92
C GLY A 345 12.37 -15.98 6.18
N VAL A 346 11.08 -16.22 5.99
CA VAL A 346 10.46 -17.54 6.12
C VAL A 346 9.90 -17.95 4.78
N VAL A 347 10.20 -19.16 4.33
CA VAL A 347 9.65 -19.73 3.10
C VAL A 347 8.50 -20.67 3.43
N VAL A 348 7.33 -20.34 2.91
CA VAL A 348 6.11 -21.16 3.05
C VAL A 348 5.79 -21.85 1.74
N ASN A 349 5.76 -23.17 1.75
CA ASN A 349 5.28 -23.93 0.60
C ASN A 349 3.76 -23.99 0.63
N LEU A 350 3.12 -23.41 -0.39
CA LEU A 350 1.67 -23.29 -0.50
C LEU A 350 1.00 -24.61 -0.91
N VAL A 351 1.74 -25.56 -1.50
CA VAL A 351 1.19 -26.87 -1.89
C VAL A 351 0.98 -27.73 -0.67
N VAL A 352 2.03 -27.91 0.14
CA VAL A 352 1.98 -28.73 1.36
C VAL A 352 1.48 -27.95 2.59
N GLY A 353 1.38 -26.60 2.52
CA GLY A 353 0.81 -25.77 3.57
C GLY A 353 1.68 -25.69 4.83
N ARG A 354 3.00 -25.50 4.68
CA ARG A 354 3.91 -25.35 5.81
C ARG A 354 5.18 -24.59 5.45
N GLU A 355 5.88 -24.12 6.48
CA GLU A 355 7.24 -23.59 6.34
C GLU A 355 8.21 -24.68 5.91
N ILE A 356 9.13 -24.35 5.00
CA ILE A 356 10.14 -25.27 4.46
C ILE A 356 11.57 -24.76 4.63
N ALA A 357 11.77 -23.45 4.81
CA ALA A 357 13.09 -22.86 5.00
C ALA A 357 13.01 -21.56 5.81
N GLU A 358 14.12 -21.20 6.44
CA GLU A 358 14.34 -19.94 7.12
C GLU A 358 15.65 -19.31 6.63
N LEU A 359 15.66 -18.00 6.39
CA LEU A 359 16.81 -17.24 5.91
C LEU A 359 17.15 -16.13 6.90
N ALA A 360 18.45 -15.89 7.13
CA ALA A 360 18.89 -14.71 7.85
C ALA A 360 18.82 -13.48 6.93
N LEU A 361 17.82 -12.61 7.14
CA LEU A 361 17.61 -11.38 6.36
C LEU A 361 17.51 -10.16 7.30
N PRO A 362 18.60 -9.81 8.03
CA PRO A 362 18.58 -8.67 8.94
C PRO A 362 18.43 -7.34 8.18
N GLY A 363 17.91 -6.32 8.86
CA GLY A 363 17.78 -4.97 8.30
C GLY A 363 16.44 -4.67 7.64
N MET A 364 15.39 -5.44 7.95
CA MET A 364 14.02 -5.21 7.51
C MET A 364 13.87 -5.26 5.98
N PRO A 365 13.98 -6.42 5.34
CA PRO A 365 13.79 -6.56 3.90
C PRO A 365 12.37 -6.15 3.49
N HIS A 366 12.26 -5.51 2.32
CA HIS A 366 10.98 -5.07 1.75
C HIS A 366 10.56 -6.00 0.61
N LEU A 367 10.02 -7.14 0.94
CA LEU A 367 9.71 -8.21 -0.02
C LEU A 367 8.67 -7.80 -1.06
N GLY A 368 7.68 -6.99 -0.71
CA GLY A 368 6.69 -6.48 -1.66
C GLY A 368 7.27 -5.60 -2.78
N SER A 369 8.52 -5.14 -2.64
CA SER A 369 9.28 -4.49 -3.70
C SER A 369 10.34 -5.39 -4.31
N GLY A 370 10.41 -6.65 -3.90
CA GLY A 370 11.29 -7.65 -4.46
C GLY A 370 11.02 -7.89 -5.95
N ILE A 371 12.04 -8.32 -6.65
CA ILE A 371 11.97 -8.73 -8.06
C ILE A 371 12.68 -10.05 -8.24
N SER A 372 12.29 -10.81 -9.26
CA SER A 372 12.97 -12.04 -9.63
C SER A 372 13.41 -12.03 -11.09
N TRP A 373 14.42 -12.82 -11.41
CA TRP A 373 14.92 -13.04 -12.78
C TRP A 373 15.74 -14.33 -12.86
N ARG A 374 15.99 -14.80 -14.09
CA ARG A 374 16.93 -15.91 -14.32
C ARG A 374 18.37 -15.38 -14.41
N SER A 375 19.26 -15.95 -13.59
CA SER A 375 20.71 -15.72 -13.63
C SER A 375 21.41 -17.04 -13.96
N GLY A 376 21.75 -17.24 -15.22
CA GLY A 376 22.18 -18.55 -15.73
C GLY A 376 21.05 -19.60 -15.60
N ASP A 377 21.34 -20.71 -14.92
CA ASP A 377 20.38 -21.77 -14.69
C ASP A 377 19.54 -21.58 -13.42
N ARG A 378 19.82 -20.55 -12.62
CA ARG A 378 19.15 -20.29 -11.32
C ARG A 378 18.02 -19.28 -11.46
N GLN A 379 16.94 -19.53 -10.73
CA GLN A 379 15.93 -18.52 -10.46
C GLN A 379 16.35 -17.75 -9.20
N VAL A 380 16.53 -16.45 -9.33
CA VAL A 380 16.95 -15.60 -8.21
C VAL A 380 15.94 -14.51 -7.93
N MET A 381 15.89 -14.06 -6.68
CA MET A 381 15.19 -12.85 -6.30
C MET A 381 16.13 -11.88 -5.59
N ALA A 382 15.82 -10.59 -5.68
CA ALA A 382 16.49 -9.58 -4.89
C ALA A 382 15.47 -8.74 -4.11
N THR A 383 15.87 -8.32 -2.91
CA THR A 383 15.06 -7.45 -2.04
C THR A 383 15.91 -6.35 -1.43
N PRO A 384 15.39 -5.10 -1.35
CA PRO A 384 16.04 -4.00 -0.65
C PRO A 384 15.78 -4.13 0.86
N HIS A 385 16.65 -3.50 1.65
CA HIS A 385 16.48 -3.42 3.10
C HIS A 385 16.17 -1.98 3.52
N LEU A 386 15.15 -1.81 4.37
CA LEU A 386 14.66 -0.48 4.78
C LEU A 386 15.49 0.20 5.87
N LYS A 387 16.29 -0.58 6.61
CA LYS A 387 17.12 -0.09 7.73
C LYS A 387 18.62 -0.12 7.43
N GLU A 388 19.03 -0.84 6.40
CA GLU A 388 20.44 -1.02 6.05
C GLU A 388 20.66 -0.77 4.57
N GLY A 389 21.80 -0.14 4.24
CA GLY A 389 22.20 0.12 2.85
C GLY A 389 22.67 -1.14 2.15
N LYS A 390 21.77 -2.06 1.84
CA LYS A 390 22.08 -3.31 1.14
C LYS A 390 20.89 -3.88 0.37
N LEU A 391 21.23 -4.75 -0.56
CA LEU A 391 20.29 -5.65 -1.24
C LEU A 391 20.71 -7.09 -0.97
N SER A 392 19.78 -7.97 -0.70
CA SER A 392 20.02 -9.42 -0.66
C SER A 392 19.57 -10.05 -1.96
N VAL A 393 20.43 -10.85 -2.59
CA VAL A 393 20.11 -11.70 -3.73
C VAL A 393 20.05 -13.13 -3.25
N ILE A 394 18.91 -13.78 -3.46
CA ILE A 394 18.56 -15.08 -2.91
C ILE A 394 18.33 -16.05 -4.05
N ASP A 395 18.92 -17.24 -3.97
CA ASP A 395 18.60 -18.37 -4.82
C ASP A 395 17.21 -18.91 -4.42
N MET A 396 16.29 -19.05 -5.38
CA MET A 396 14.92 -19.49 -5.09
C MET A 396 14.78 -21.03 -5.16
N ASP A 397 15.82 -21.74 -5.55
CA ASP A 397 15.83 -23.20 -5.60
C ASP A 397 16.22 -23.80 -4.22
N ASP A 398 17.28 -23.24 -3.59
CA ASP A 398 17.81 -23.73 -2.31
C ASP A 398 17.69 -22.73 -1.15
N TRP A 399 17.19 -21.52 -1.42
CA TRP A 399 17.00 -20.42 -0.47
C TRP A 399 18.29 -19.88 0.16
N SER A 400 19.43 -20.10 -0.48
CA SER A 400 20.70 -19.52 -0.04
C SER A 400 20.82 -18.04 -0.46
N ILE A 401 21.51 -17.24 0.37
CA ILE A 401 21.88 -15.87 -0.01
C ILE A 401 23.12 -15.93 -0.90
N ILE A 402 22.95 -15.71 -2.20
CA ILE A 402 24.04 -15.73 -3.18
C ILE A 402 24.96 -14.54 -2.99
N LYS A 403 24.37 -13.36 -2.79
CA LYS A 403 25.11 -12.09 -2.73
C LYS A 403 24.41 -11.11 -1.82
N THR A 404 25.18 -10.36 -1.05
CA THR A 404 24.76 -9.12 -0.42
C THR A 404 25.48 -7.97 -1.11
N ILE A 405 24.72 -7.09 -1.75
CA ILE A 405 25.23 -5.93 -2.47
C ILE A 405 25.12 -4.72 -1.55
N GLN A 406 26.26 -4.08 -1.24
CA GLN A 406 26.27 -2.86 -0.43
C GLN A 406 25.83 -1.67 -1.28
N THR A 407 24.88 -0.88 -0.79
CA THR A 407 24.35 0.31 -1.44
C THR A 407 24.74 1.57 -0.65
N ALA A 408 24.56 2.74 -1.27
CA ALA A 408 24.89 4.03 -0.63
C ALA A 408 23.98 4.41 0.54
N GLY A 409 22.94 3.64 0.79
CA GLY A 409 21.97 3.80 1.88
C GLY A 409 20.79 2.84 1.72
N PRO A 410 19.86 2.81 2.70
CA PRO A 410 18.69 1.95 2.64
C PRO A 410 17.80 2.30 1.44
N GLY A 411 17.40 1.27 0.68
CA GLY A 411 16.51 1.39 -0.48
C GLY A 411 15.07 1.02 -0.16
N PHE A 412 14.17 1.34 -1.08
CA PHE A 412 12.76 1.00 -0.96
C PHE A 412 12.27 0.18 -2.16
N PHE A 413 12.72 0.51 -3.38
CA PHE A 413 12.24 -0.10 -4.61
C PHE A 413 13.38 -0.65 -5.47
N LEU A 414 13.13 -1.83 -6.01
CA LEU A 414 13.89 -2.43 -7.09
C LEU A 414 13.01 -2.56 -8.33
N ARG A 415 13.60 -2.43 -9.49
CA ARG A 415 12.94 -2.79 -10.76
C ARG A 415 13.95 -3.29 -11.77
N SER A 416 13.47 -4.12 -12.63
CA SER A 416 14.14 -4.56 -13.83
C SER A 416 13.11 -4.80 -14.93
N HIS A 417 13.54 -5.32 -16.04
CA HIS A 417 12.70 -5.77 -17.14
C HIS A 417 13.37 -6.97 -17.82
N GLU A 418 12.59 -7.85 -18.45
CA GLU A 418 13.14 -9.02 -19.16
C GLU A 418 14.13 -8.64 -20.27
N ASN A 419 13.91 -7.50 -20.93
CA ASN A 419 14.74 -6.99 -22.03
C ASN A 419 15.94 -6.12 -21.59
N THR A 420 16.24 -6.02 -20.29
CA THR A 420 17.43 -5.31 -19.80
C THR A 420 18.32 -6.23 -18.96
N PRO A 421 19.65 -6.16 -19.13
CA PRO A 421 20.58 -6.90 -18.27
C PRO A 421 20.77 -6.26 -16.88
N TYR A 422 20.02 -5.20 -16.56
CA TYR A 422 20.26 -4.40 -15.37
C TYR A 422 19.07 -4.42 -14.41
N VAL A 423 19.40 -4.37 -13.10
CA VAL A 423 18.49 -4.03 -12.01
C VAL A 423 18.74 -2.58 -11.63
N TRP A 424 17.67 -1.81 -11.46
CA TRP A 424 17.70 -0.44 -10.96
C TRP A 424 17.19 -0.43 -9.52
N ALA A 425 17.98 0.15 -8.61
CA ALA A 425 17.67 0.21 -7.19
C ALA A 425 17.80 1.64 -6.67
N ASP A 426 16.75 2.15 -6.00
CA ASP A 426 16.82 3.45 -5.35
C ASP A 426 17.60 3.38 -4.02
N VAL A 427 18.06 4.57 -3.58
CA VAL A 427 18.56 4.82 -2.24
C VAL A 427 17.58 5.80 -1.59
N PHE A 428 16.48 5.28 -1.09
CA PHE A 428 15.34 6.09 -0.66
C PHE A 428 15.57 6.85 0.66
N PHE A 429 16.39 6.29 1.53
CA PHE A 429 16.61 6.84 2.88
C PHE A 429 18.05 7.30 3.10
N GLY A 430 18.19 8.32 3.94
CA GLY A 430 19.48 8.84 4.37
C GLY A 430 20.04 9.95 3.48
N PRO A 431 21.35 10.28 3.64
CA PRO A 431 21.95 11.43 2.97
C PRO A 431 22.13 11.26 1.45
N ASN A 432 22.09 10.01 0.95
CA ASN A 432 22.25 9.69 -0.47
C ASN A 432 20.92 9.36 -1.17
N LYS A 433 19.81 9.92 -0.66
CA LYS A 433 18.45 9.69 -1.18
C LYS A 433 18.23 10.15 -2.62
N ASP A 434 19.19 10.82 -3.20
CA ASP A 434 19.24 11.32 -4.57
C ASP A 434 19.89 10.34 -5.57
N LYS A 435 20.23 9.11 -5.14
CA LYS A 435 20.98 8.16 -5.97
C LYS A 435 20.16 6.96 -6.41
N ILE A 436 20.52 6.44 -7.58
CA ILE A 436 20.06 5.16 -8.11
C ILE A 436 21.27 4.32 -8.49
N HIS A 437 21.28 3.08 -8.03
CA HIS A 437 22.27 2.09 -8.44
C HIS A 437 21.79 1.28 -9.63
N ILE A 438 22.66 1.11 -10.60
CA ILE A 438 22.49 0.21 -11.74
C ILE A 438 23.36 -1.02 -11.48
N ILE A 439 22.73 -2.17 -11.40
CA ILE A 439 23.35 -3.44 -11.04
C ILE A 439 23.24 -4.39 -12.22
N ASP A 440 24.35 -5.00 -12.61
CA ASP A 440 24.34 -6.03 -13.65
C ASP A 440 23.78 -7.35 -13.11
N LYS A 441 22.82 -7.95 -13.81
CA LYS A 441 22.12 -9.17 -13.39
C LYS A 441 23.00 -10.41 -13.30
N ASN A 442 24.12 -10.45 -14.06
CA ASN A 442 24.98 -11.61 -14.12
C ASN A 442 26.10 -11.53 -13.08
N SER A 443 26.80 -10.39 -13.02
CA SER A 443 27.90 -10.19 -12.06
C SER A 443 27.41 -9.84 -10.66
N LEU A 444 26.18 -9.35 -10.54
CA LEU A 444 25.59 -8.83 -9.29
C LEU A 444 26.44 -7.70 -8.68
N GLU A 445 27.04 -6.88 -9.52
CA GLU A 445 27.85 -5.73 -9.12
C GLU A 445 27.18 -4.42 -9.54
N ILE A 446 27.34 -3.37 -8.72
CA ILE A 446 26.94 -2.01 -9.10
C ILE A 446 27.91 -1.54 -10.18
N ILE A 447 27.41 -1.37 -11.41
CA ILE A 447 28.19 -0.90 -12.55
C ILE A 447 28.14 0.62 -12.73
N LYS A 448 27.10 1.27 -12.20
CA LYS A 448 26.92 2.72 -12.28
C LYS A 448 26.02 3.19 -11.13
N THR A 449 26.26 4.41 -10.69
CA THR A 449 25.35 5.13 -9.80
C THR A 449 24.94 6.42 -10.51
N LEU A 450 23.64 6.64 -10.63
CA LEU A 450 23.07 7.86 -11.19
C LEU A 450 22.74 8.83 -10.05
N ASP A 451 22.79 10.10 -10.38
CA ASP A 451 22.42 11.21 -9.51
C ASP A 451 21.44 12.13 -10.27
N PRO A 452 20.17 11.70 -10.41
CA PRO A 452 19.21 12.36 -11.28
C PRO A 452 18.91 13.80 -10.92
N GLU A 453 18.87 14.13 -9.62
CA GLU A 453 18.70 15.48 -9.11
C GLU A 453 19.30 15.61 -7.70
N PRO A 454 20.50 16.19 -7.59
CA PRO A 454 21.23 16.26 -6.33
C PRO A 454 20.43 16.87 -5.18
N GLY A 455 20.38 16.16 -4.05
CA GLY A 455 19.70 16.57 -2.82
C GLY A 455 18.20 16.29 -2.78
N LYS A 456 17.56 15.92 -3.90
CA LYS A 456 16.15 15.55 -3.95
C LYS A 456 15.95 14.05 -3.80
N THR A 457 14.79 13.65 -3.26
CA THR A 457 14.47 12.24 -3.06
C THR A 457 14.15 11.57 -4.39
N VAL A 458 14.95 10.58 -4.76
CA VAL A 458 14.71 9.72 -5.92
C VAL A 458 14.00 8.45 -5.46
N ALA A 459 12.94 8.06 -6.16
CA ALA A 459 12.14 6.93 -5.74
C ALA A 459 11.52 6.19 -6.92
N HIS A 460 11.29 4.92 -6.71
CA HIS A 460 10.53 4.03 -7.57
C HIS A 460 10.94 4.12 -9.05
N ILE A 461 11.19 3.00 -9.64
CA ILE A 461 11.53 2.87 -11.06
C ILE A 461 10.40 2.08 -11.73
N GLU A 462 10.05 2.39 -12.95
CA GLU A 462 9.19 1.58 -13.79
C GLU A 462 9.71 1.60 -15.22
N PHE A 463 9.56 0.50 -15.94
CA PHE A 463 9.99 0.40 -17.33
C PHE A 463 8.81 0.54 -18.29
N THR A 464 9.07 1.03 -19.50
CA THR A 464 8.13 0.91 -20.60
C THR A 464 7.96 -0.54 -21.01
N LYS A 465 6.86 -0.87 -21.70
CA LYS A 465 6.49 -2.22 -22.16
C LYS A 465 7.63 -3.05 -22.77
N ASN A 466 8.53 -2.40 -23.50
CA ASN A 466 9.65 -3.04 -24.17
C ASN A 466 10.98 -2.97 -23.39
N GLY A 467 10.98 -2.37 -22.21
CA GLY A 467 12.17 -2.19 -21.38
C GLY A 467 13.17 -1.14 -21.90
N ARG A 468 12.81 -0.38 -22.95
CA ARG A 468 13.71 0.60 -23.55
C ARG A 468 13.97 1.80 -22.65
N TYR A 469 12.96 2.26 -21.96
CA TYR A 469 13.04 3.42 -21.07
C TYR A 469 12.72 3.05 -19.65
N ALA A 470 13.42 3.70 -18.72
CA ALA A 470 13.17 3.64 -17.27
C ALA A 470 12.65 5.00 -16.79
N LEU A 471 11.49 5.01 -16.16
CA LEU A 471 10.88 6.18 -15.58
C LEU A 471 11.21 6.24 -14.08
N VAL A 472 11.75 7.34 -13.63
CA VAL A 472 12.22 7.57 -12.26
C VAL A 472 11.51 8.77 -11.66
N SER A 473 11.06 8.67 -10.42
CA SER A 473 10.41 9.79 -9.71
C SER A 473 11.43 10.65 -8.96
N ILE A 474 11.30 11.95 -9.08
CA ILE A 474 11.78 12.93 -8.10
C ILE A 474 10.61 13.22 -7.18
N TRP A 475 10.64 12.61 -5.99
CA TRP A 475 9.50 12.60 -5.05
C TRP A 475 9.50 13.82 -4.14
N GLU A 476 9.34 14.99 -4.74
CA GLU A 476 9.29 16.29 -4.08
C GLU A 476 8.07 17.09 -4.60
N ASP A 477 7.66 18.14 -3.89
CA ASP A 477 6.52 18.98 -4.31
C ASP A 477 6.79 19.67 -5.65
N ASP A 478 8.02 20.07 -5.90
CA ASP A 478 8.56 20.54 -7.18
C ASP A 478 9.24 19.38 -7.95
N GLY A 479 8.63 18.22 -7.94
CA GLY A 479 9.18 16.99 -8.48
C GLY A 479 8.99 16.82 -9.98
N ALA A 480 9.40 15.66 -10.46
CA ALA A 480 9.29 15.29 -11.86
C ALA A 480 9.32 13.77 -12.04
N ILE A 481 8.87 13.31 -13.21
CA ILE A 481 9.29 12.03 -13.77
C ILE A 481 10.44 12.28 -14.71
N ILE A 482 11.56 11.61 -14.48
CA ILE A 482 12.70 11.59 -15.39
C ILE A 482 12.65 10.28 -16.18
N VAL A 483 12.76 10.37 -17.48
CA VAL A 483 12.82 9.24 -18.39
C VAL A 483 14.26 9.04 -18.82
N PHE A 484 14.80 7.86 -18.56
CA PHE A 484 16.14 7.45 -18.98
C PHE A 484 16.07 6.42 -20.10
N ASP A 485 16.96 6.50 -21.06
CA ASP A 485 17.26 5.34 -21.91
C ASP A 485 17.91 4.26 -21.03
N ALA A 486 17.30 3.07 -20.98
CA ALA A 486 17.71 2.02 -20.05
C ALA A 486 19.05 1.34 -20.39
N LYS A 487 19.61 1.64 -21.56
CA LYS A 487 20.89 1.10 -22.03
C LYS A 487 22.04 2.09 -21.88
N SER A 488 21.83 3.34 -22.28
CA SER A 488 22.87 4.40 -22.17
C SER A 488 22.87 5.06 -20.79
N PHE A 489 21.75 4.98 -20.05
CA PHE A 489 21.50 5.68 -18.79
C PHE A 489 21.51 7.20 -18.93
N GLU A 490 21.18 7.70 -20.11
CA GLU A 490 21.05 9.12 -20.38
C GLU A 490 19.60 9.58 -20.17
N GLU A 491 19.42 10.76 -19.60
CA GLU A 491 18.11 11.40 -19.50
C GLU A 491 17.63 11.79 -20.90
N VAL A 492 16.46 11.32 -21.30
CA VAL A 492 15.86 11.62 -22.60
C VAL A 492 14.67 12.58 -22.49
N ARG A 493 14.01 12.61 -21.33
CA ARG A 493 12.88 13.51 -21.08
C ARG A 493 12.67 13.73 -19.58
N ARG A 494 12.12 14.89 -19.25
CA ARG A 494 11.71 15.27 -17.90
C ARG A 494 10.31 15.86 -17.94
N LEU A 495 9.42 15.36 -17.05
CA LEU A 495 8.03 15.76 -16.96
C LEU A 495 7.79 16.31 -15.56
N PRO A 496 7.63 17.64 -15.37
CA PRO A 496 7.30 18.21 -14.07
C PRO A 496 5.99 17.62 -13.54
N MET A 497 6.01 17.13 -12.31
CA MET A 497 4.86 16.55 -11.62
C MET A 497 4.97 16.81 -10.13
N ARG A 498 3.82 16.88 -9.45
CA ARG A 498 3.79 17.17 -8.04
C ARG A 498 3.92 15.90 -7.21
N LYS A 499 5.09 15.73 -6.58
CA LYS A 499 5.41 14.60 -5.71
C LYS A 499 5.01 13.25 -6.31
N PRO A 500 5.47 12.93 -7.55
CA PRO A 500 5.16 11.67 -8.20
C PRO A 500 5.80 10.53 -7.39
N SER A 501 5.03 9.49 -7.11
CA SER A 501 5.49 8.33 -6.34
C SER A 501 5.59 7.08 -7.21
N GLY A 502 4.69 6.14 -7.05
CA GLY A 502 4.68 4.90 -7.82
C GLY A 502 4.29 5.10 -9.28
N LYS A 503 4.94 4.36 -10.15
CA LYS A 503 4.61 4.25 -11.57
C LYS A 503 4.31 2.80 -11.90
N TYR A 504 3.37 2.59 -12.82
CA TYR A 504 2.83 1.26 -13.12
C TYR A 504 2.51 1.16 -14.60
N ASN A 505 3.33 0.43 -15.35
CA ASN A 505 3.07 0.17 -16.75
C ASN A 505 2.05 -0.97 -16.88
N VAL A 506 1.05 -0.81 -17.75
CA VAL A 506 -0.02 -1.79 -17.96
C VAL A 506 0.54 -3.16 -18.28
N TRP A 507 1.40 -3.27 -19.30
CA TRP A 507 1.98 -4.53 -19.73
C TRP A 507 2.73 -5.25 -18.62
N ASN A 508 3.63 -4.56 -17.93
CA ASN A 508 4.45 -5.15 -16.88
C ASN A 508 3.59 -5.70 -15.73
N LYS A 509 2.45 -5.05 -15.44
CA LYS A 509 1.58 -5.42 -14.33
C LYS A 509 0.58 -6.52 -14.65
N ILE A 510 0.21 -6.73 -15.91
CA ILE A 510 -0.67 -7.83 -16.30
C ILE A 510 0.07 -9.09 -16.69
N THR A 511 1.32 -8.97 -17.19
CA THR A 511 2.11 -10.13 -17.61
C THR A 511 2.97 -10.71 -16.50
N PHE A 512 3.19 -9.96 -15.41
CA PHE A 512 4.11 -10.35 -14.32
C PHE A 512 5.52 -10.69 -14.85
N SER A 513 5.96 -9.95 -15.85
CA SER A 513 7.26 -10.17 -16.49
C SER A 513 8.41 -10.09 -15.48
N ASP A 514 9.50 -10.79 -15.77
CA ASP A 514 10.70 -10.80 -14.95
C ASP A 514 11.17 -9.38 -14.63
N GLY A 515 11.52 -9.14 -13.37
CA GLY A 515 11.98 -7.84 -12.90
C GLY A 515 10.88 -6.89 -12.44
N THR A 516 9.60 -7.29 -12.50
CA THR A 516 8.50 -6.54 -11.88
C THR A 516 8.20 -7.05 -10.48
N SER A 517 7.67 -6.17 -9.62
CA SER A 517 7.11 -6.56 -8.32
C SER A 517 5.59 -6.68 -8.42
N HIS A 518 4.96 -7.24 -7.39
CA HIS A 518 3.50 -7.42 -7.28
C HIS A 518 2.67 -6.16 -7.46
#